data_cfd5b8987e7c4a80c87f06eefec370a7
#
_entry.id   cfd5b8987e7c4a80c87f06eefec370a7
#
_cell.length_a   1.000
_cell.length_b   1.000
_cell.length_c   1.000
_cell.angle_alpha   90.00
_cell.angle_beta   90.00
_cell.angle_gamma   90.00
#
_symmetry.space_group_name_H-M   'P 1'
#
loop_
_entity.id
_entity.type
_entity.pdbx_description
1 polymer ?
#
loop_
_entity_poly.entity_id
_entity_poly.type
_entity_poly.pdbx_seq_one_letter_code
_entity_poly.pdbx_strand_id
1 'polypeptide(L)'
;VSPHEVRAQGEVYTAPSIILATGSRPAALPLPGADLPGVLNSDGLLSLTAAPASVTIVGAGVIGMEFATLFSQLDIPVTVLEALPQALAGFDPDTVAAVTRSLQRQNAKIITGARVQGFERKDQAVSTAYLVNGQEKTVQSELVLIATGRKPNTRDIGLETAGVRVDAAGYIPTDEQMRTNVKGIYAIGDITGKQQLAHVATAQGLTAADALAGKPAAMRYDAVPVCVYTSPEIAAIGLTEEQARGRGMKARTGVFPVSANGRSMIHGQSLGTAKILSETATGELLGAHLAGPGVTELIAGISLAMRAEATDEELASAIFPHPSVSEIILEAAHDLEGLSVHKLY
;
A
#
# COMPACT_ATOMS: atom_id res chain seq x y z
N VAL A 1 -32.71 3.21 -6.39
CA VAL A 1 -34.16 3.37 -6.51
C VAL A 1 -34.85 2.13 -5.92
N SER A 2 -34.39 0.95 -6.24
CA SER A 2 -34.76 -0.32 -5.63
C SER A 2 -33.56 -1.31 -5.69
N PRO A 3 -33.65 -2.49 -5.07
CA PRO A 3 -32.60 -3.51 -5.16
C PRO A 3 -32.27 -3.99 -6.58
N HIS A 4 -33.12 -3.66 -7.56
CA HIS A 4 -33.00 -4.11 -8.95
C HIS A 4 -32.94 -2.96 -9.96
N GLU A 5 -32.87 -1.71 -9.50
CA GLU A 5 -32.92 -0.53 -10.36
C GLU A 5 -31.79 0.45 -10.05
N VAL A 6 -31.10 0.92 -11.09
CA VAL A 6 -30.12 2.00 -11.02
C VAL A 6 -30.60 3.15 -11.90
N ARG A 7 -30.61 4.35 -11.39
CA ARG A 7 -30.88 5.57 -12.18
C ARG A 7 -29.57 6.28 -12.45
N ALA A 8 -29.28 6.52 -13.72
CA ALA A 8 -28.11 7.26 -14.16
C ALA A 8 -28.48 8.17 -15.33
N GLN A 9 -28.07 9.42 -15.31
CA GLN A 9 -28.31 10.40 -16.37
C GLN A 9 -29.80 10.55 -16.80
N GLY A 10 -30.71 10.37 -15.85
CA GLY A 10 -32.17 10.43 -16.08
C GLY A 10 -32.80 9.13 -16.55
N GLU A 11 -32.03 8.12 -16.94
CA GLU A 11 -32.51 6.81 -17.35
C GLU A 11 -32.53 5.82 -16.17
N VAL A 12 -33.42 4.81 -16.28
CA VAL A 12 -33.54 3.72 -15.30
C VAL A 12 -33.08 2.42 -15.95
N TYR A 13 -32.12 1.78 -15.32
CA TYR A 13 -31.58 0.46 -15.69
C TYR A 13 -32.09 -0.57 -14.71
N THR A 14 -32.60 -1.69 -15.20
CA THR A 14 -33.13 -2.79 -14.39
C THR A 14 -32.31 -4.05 -14.62
N ALA A 15 -31.91 -4.72 -13.56
CA ALA A 15 -31.18 -5.98 -13.62
C ALA A 15 -31.52 -6.88 -12.42
N PRO A 16 -31.47 -8.23 -12.59
CA PRO A 16 -31.66 -9.16 -11.48
C PRO A 16 -30.53 -9.08 -10.43
N SER A 17 -29.34 -8.60 -10.84
CA SER A 17 -28.21 -8.40 -9.93
C SER A 17 -27.45 -7.12 -10.27
N ILE A 18 -26.90 -6.49 -9.23
CA ILE A 18 -26.14 -5.23 -9.31
C ILE A 18 -24.78 -5.42 -8.62
N ILE A 19 -23.71 -5.01 -9.29
CA ILE A 19 -22.36 -4.95 -8.68
C ILE A 19 -22.03 -3.48 -8.42
N LEU A 20 -21.82 -3.13 -7.16
CA LEU A 20 -21.37 -1.81 -6.73
C LEU A 20 -19.84 -1.76 -6.79
N ALA A 21 -19.30 -0.85 -7.60
CA ALA A 21 -17.85 -0.68 -7.84
C ALA A 21 -17.47 0.80 -7.88
N THR A 22 -18.04 1.62 -7.01
CA THR A 22 -17.94 3.07 -7.04
C THR A 22 -16.61 3.64 -6.53
N GLY A 23 -15.73 2.76 -6.01
CA GLY A 23 -14.36 3.13 -5.64
C GLY A 23 -14.27 4.05 -4.42
N SER A 24 -13.22 4.85 -4.39
CA SER A 24 -12.92 5.78 -3.30
C SER A 24 -12.43 7.13 -3.83
N ARG A 25 -12.35 8.11 -2.94
CA ARG A 25 -11.78 9.44 -3.21
C ARG A 25 -10.75 9.80 -2.13
N PRO A 26 -9.83 10.75 -2.37
CA PRO A 26 -8.96 11.26 -1.32
C PRO A 26 -9.75 11.73 -0.10
N ALA A 27 -9.26 11.40 1.08
CA ALA A 27 -9.88 11.84 2.33
C ALA A 27 -9.62 13.33 2.54
N ALA A 28 -10.67 14.09 2.84
CA ALA A 28 -10.50 15.46 3.27
C ALA A 28 -9.86 15.49 4.67
N LEU A 29 -8.92 16.40 4.87
CA LEU A 29 -8.32 16.68 6.17
C LEU A 29 -9.03 17.91 6.77
N PRO A 30 -9.86 17.75 7.81
CA PRO A 30 -10.66 18.84 8.35
C PRO A 30 -9.83 19.75 9.27
N LEU A 31 -8.84 20.42 8.68
CA LEU A 31 -7.96 21.38 9.36
C LEU A 31 -8.11 22.78 8.74
N PRO A 32 -7.86 23.84 9.53
CA PRO A 32 -7.86 25.21 9.02
C PRO A 32 -6.93 25.36 7.81
N GLY A 33 -7.42 25.95 6.74
CA GLY A 33 -6.65 26.23 5.53
C GLY A 33 -6.43 25.03 4.59
N ALA A 34 -7.08 23.87 4.80
CA ALA A 34 -6.94 22.70 3.94
C ALA A 34 -7.52 22.90 2.51
N ASP A 35 -8.29 23.96 2.31
CA ASP A 35 -8.89 24.37 1.04
C ASP A 35 -8.18 25.56 0.37
N LEU A 36 -7.08 26.04 0.93
CA LEU A 36 -6.31 27.16 0.39
C LEU A 36 -5.67 26.80 -0.96
N PRO A 37 -5.52 27.78 -1.88
CA PRO A 37 -4.71 27.59 -3.07
C PRO A 37 -3.30 27.13 -2.73
N GLY A 38 -2.83 26.05 -3.41
CA GLY A 38 -1.55 25.42 -3.10
C GLY A 38 -1.62 24.26 -2.11
N VAL A 39 -2.78 24.00 -1.50
CA VAL A 39 -3.06 22.77 -0.73
C VAL A 39 -3.89 21.83 -1.63
N LEU A 40 -3.33 20.67 -1.96
CA LEU A 40 -3.88 19.75 -2.95
C LEU A 40 -4.02 18.34 -2.35
N ASN A 41 -4.94 17.57 -2.89
CA ASN A 41 -4.95 16.12 -2.75
C ASN A 41 -4.22 15.45 -3.92
N SER A 42 -4.18 14.12 -3.98
CA SER A 42 -3.52 13.37 -5.06
C SER A 42 -4.10 13.70 -6.45
N ASP A 43 -5.40 13.88 -6.57
CA ASP A 43 -6.05 14.17 -7.87
C ASP A 43 -5.63 15.55 -8.39
N GLY A 44 -5.62 16.55 -7.49
CA GLY A 44 -5.15 17.91 -7.81
C GLY A 44 -3.66 17.94 -8.16
N LEU A 45 -2.85 17.13 -7.45
CA LEU A 45 -1.41 17.07 -7.73
C LEU A 45 -1.11 16.44 -9.10
N LEU A 46 -1.82 15.38 -9.48
CA LEU A 46 -1.69 14.72 -10.79
C LEU A 46 -2.13 15.62 -11.96
N SER A 47 -2.86 16.70 -11.68
CA SER A 47 -3.32 17.66 -12.68
C SER A 47 -2.36 18.85 -12.89
N LEU A 48 -1.21 18.86 -12.19
CA LEU A 48 -0.22 19.94 -12.33
C LEU A 48 0.38 19.95 -13.74
N THR A 49 0.55 21.14 -14.29
CA THR A 49 1.19 21.37 -15.61
C THR A 49 2.63 21.86 -15.50
N ALA A 50 3.10 22.15 -14.29
CA ALA A 50 4.46 22.58 -14.00
C ALA A 50 4.93 21.97 -12.68
N ALA A 51 6.22 21.70 -12.59
CA ALA A 51 6.83 21.21 -11.35
C ALA A 51 6.91 22.34 -10.31
N PRO A 52 6.54 22.07 -9.04
CA PRO A 52 6.65 23.07 -7.97
C PRO A 52 8.10 23.25 -7.53
N ALA A 53 8.41 24.42 -6.96
CA ALA A 53 9.74 24.68 -6.40
C ALA A 53 10.01 23.92 -5.08
N SER A 54 8.97 23.51 -4.35
CA SER A 54 9.08 22.71 -3.13
C SER A 54 7.72 22.12 -2.73
N VAL A 55 7.73 20.98 -2.02
CA VAL A 55 6.50 20.28 -1.61
C VAL A 55 6.58 19.87 -0.13
N THR A 56 5.49 20.13 0.59
CA THR A 56 5.22 19.49 1.89
C THR A 56 4.17 18.41 1.69
N ILE A 57 4.43 17.19 2.17
CA ILE A 57 3.51 16.04 2.06
C ILE A 57 3.00 15.72 3.46
N VAL A 58 1.68 15.71 3.63
CA VAL A 58 1.01 15.35 4.88
C VAL A 58 0.48 13.93 4.75
N GLY A 59 1.11 13.01 5.50
CA GLY A 59 0.89 11.56 5.45
C GLY A 59 2.01 10.83 4.71
N ALA A 60 2.68 9.91 5.42
CA ALA A 60 3.72 9.04 4.88
C ALA A 60 3.20 7.63 4.58
N GLY A 61 1.96 7.50 4.15
CA GLY A 61 1.44 6.27 3.56
C GLY A 61 1.99 6.02 2.16
N VAL A 62 1.49 4.98 1.47
CA VAL A 62 1.94 4.60 0.12
C VAL A 62 1.96 5.81 -0.83
N ILE A 63 0.82 6.49 -0.99
CA ILE A 63 0.69 7.66 -1.89
C ILE A 63 1.71 8.76 -1.52
N GLY A 64 1.81 9.10 -0.24
CA GLY A 64 2.73 10.16 0.20
C GLY A 64 4.19 9.83 -0.06
N MET A 65 4.61 8.59 0.16
CA MET A 65 5.99 8.14 -0.05
C MET A 65 6.34 7.96 -1.53
N GLU A 66 5.39 7.59 -2.37
CA GLU A 66 5.57 7.55 -3.83
C GLU A 66 5.77 8.95 -4.40
N PHE A 67 4.94 9.94 -4.01
CA PHE A 67 5.14 11.33 -4.41
C PHE A 67 6.41 11.93 -3.81
N ALA A 68 6.78 11.56 -2.57
CA ALA A 68 8.06 11.98 -2.00
C ALA A 68 9.24 11.47 -2.85
N THR A 69 9.16 10.25 -3.33
CA THR A 69 10.17 9.66 -4.23
C THR A 69 10.20 10.38 -5.57
N LEU A 70 9.05 10.59 -6.19
CA LEU A 70 8.94 11.30 -7.48
C LEU A 70 9.58 12.69 -7.41
N PHE A 71 9.19 13.50 -6.43
CA PHE A 71 9.71 14.86 -6.31
C PHE A 71 11.20 14.89 -5.92
N SER A 72 11.64 13.96 -5.06
CA SER A 72 13.08 13.86 -4.72
C SER A 72 13.94 13.48 -5.94
N GLN A 73 13.44 12.60 -6.81
CA GLN A 73 14.13 12.24 -8.06
C GLN A 73 14.15 13.39 -9.11
N LEU A 74 13.26 14.36 -8.97
CA LEU A 74 13.24 15.60 -9.77
C LEU A 74 14.04 16.73 -9.10
N ASP A 75 14.82 16.44 -8.05
CA ASP A 75 15.58 17.42 -7.27
C ASP A 75 14.72 18.50 -6.61
N ILE A 76 13.43 18.24 -6.40
CA ILE A 76 12.51 19.15 -5.73
C ILE A 76 12.60 18.91 -4.21
N PRO A 77 12.80 19.96 -3.39
CA PRO A 77 12.82 19.84 -1.94
C PRO A 77 11.50 19.30 -1.38
N VAL A 78 11.58 18.21 -0.63
CA VAL A 78 10.44 17.52 -0.02
C VAL A 78 10.53 17.51 1.49
N THR A 79 9.41 17.81 2.15
CA THR A 79 9.23 17.55 3.57
C THR A 79 7.98 16.70 3.77
N VAL A 80 8.13 15.50 4.34
CA VAL A 80 7.02 14.59 4.68
C VAL A 80 6.72 14.71 6.17
N LEU A 81 5.46 14.95 6.53
CA LEU A 81 4.95 15.04 7.90
C LEU A 81 4.02 13.83 8.15
N GLU A 82 4.39 12.97 9.10
CA GLU A 82 3.64 11.77 9.45
C GLU A 82 3.26 11.78 10.93
N ALA A 83 1.99 11.58 11.24
CA ALA A 83 1.49 11.56 12.62
C ALA A 83 1.90 10.30 13.39
N LEU A 84 2.07 9.18 12.70
CA LEU A 84 2.50 7.91 13.27
C LEU A 84 4.03 7.88 13.51
N PRO A 85 4.53 6.96 14.33
CA PRO A 85 5.97 6.87 14.63
C PRO A 85 6.80 6.32 13.46
N GLN A 86 6.18 5.74 12.43
CA GLN A 86 6.83 5.15 11.27
C GLN A 86 6.13 5.58 9.98
N ALA A 87 6.90 5.90 8.95
CA ALA A 87 6.38 5.98 7.58
C ALA A 87 5.97 4.59 7.10
N LEU A 88 5.06 4.50 6.11
CA LEU A 88 4.54 3.23 5.60
C LEU A 88 4.10 2.29 6.73
N ALA A 89 3.26 2.80 7.63
CA ALA A 89 2.76 2.05 8.77
C ALA A 89 2.15 0.70 8.32
N GLY A 90 2.53 -0.39 9.01
CA GLY A 90 2.11 -1.74 8.66
C GLY A 90 3.06 -2.50 7.71
N PHE A 91 4.05 -1.81 7.12
CA PHE A 91 5.14 -2.47 6.39
C PHE A 91 6.27 -2.88 7.33
N ASP A 92 7.07 -3.84 6.89
CA ASP A 92 8.25 -4.31 7.63
C ASP A 92 9.26 -3.16 7.84
N PRO A 93 9.77 -2.95 9.06
CA PRO A 93 10.66 -1.83 9.39
C PRO A 93 11.94 -1.77 8.55
N ASP A 94 12.52 -2.92 8.16
CA ASP A 94 13.76 -2.96 7.40
C ASP A 94 13.55 -2.46 5.96
N THR A 95 12.42 -2.82 5.35
CA THR A 95 12.05 -2.32 4.03
C THR A 95 11.76 -0.82 4.05
N VAL A 96 11.06 -0.33 5.08
CA VAL A 96 10.80 1.10 5.27
C VAL A 96 12.08 1.88 5.49
N ALA A 97 13.02 1.32 6.27
CA ALA A 97 14.31 1.96 6.52
C ALA A 97 15.15 2.10 5.23
N ALA A 98 15.06 1.17 4.28
CA ALA A 98 15.73 1.27 2.99
C ALA A 98 15.24 2.48 2.17
N VAL A 99 13.91 2.63 2.06
CA VAL A 99 13.29 3.77 1.35
C VAL A 99 13.57 5.10 2.07
N THR A 100 13.42 5.14 3.38
CA THR A 100 13.67 6.34 4.18
C THR A 100 15.11 6.83 4.02
N ARG A 101 16.09 5.91 4.09
CA ARG A 101 17.51 6.24 3.85
C ARG A 101 17.76 6.75 2.43
N SER A 102 17.10 6.17 1.43
CA SER A 102 17.22 6.63 0.03
C SER A 102 16.74 8.07 -0.11
N LEU A 103 15.55 8.38 0.39
CA LEU A 103 14.98 9.73 0.35
C LEU A 103 15.83 10.75 1.12
N GLN A 104 16.34 10.39 2.30
CA GLN A 104 17.24 11.25 3.08
C GLN A 104 18.55 11.57 2.35
N ARG A 105 19.10 10.62 1.59
CA ARG A 105 20.27 10.87 0.72
C ARG A 105 19.97 11.85 -0.40
N GLN A 106 18.72 11.97 -0.80
CA GLN A 106 18.23 12.95 -1.79
C GLN A 106 17.71 14.23 -1.11
N ASN A 107 18.11 14.48 0.15
CA ASN A 107 17.75 15.66 0.95
C ASN A 107 16.25 15.79 1.29
N ALA A 108 15.44 14.75 1.12
CA ALA A 108 14.08 14.76 1.63
C ALA A 108 14.07 14.68 3.17
N LYS A 109 13.18 15.46 3.80
CA LYS A 109 12.99 15.44 5.25
C LYS A 109 11.74 14.62 5.58
N ILE A 110 11.89 13.56 6.35
CA ILE A 110 10.77 12.74 6.84
C ILE A 110 10.67 12.93 8.34
N ILE A 111 9.56 13.50 8.81
CA ILE A 111 9.33 13.84 10.22
C ILE A 111 8.14 13.01 10.70
N THR A 112 8.41 11.98 11.48
CA THR A 112 7.39 11.13 12.12
C THR A 112 6.98 11.68 13.48
N GLY A 113 5.82 11.25 14.00
CA GLY A 113 5.23 11.82 15.21
C GLY A 113 4.79 13.29 15.03
N ALA A 114 4.71 13.76 13.77
CA ALA A 114 4.37 15.13 13.41
C ALA A 114 2.88 15.27 13.12
N ARG A 115 2.14 15.91 13.99
CA ARG A 115 0.70 16.15 13.84
C ARG A 115 0.45 17.53 13.27
N VAL A 116 0.02 17.60 12.01
CA VAL A 116 -0.35 18.86 11.34
C VAL A 116 -1.55 19.49 12.05
N GLN A 117 -1.49 20.82 12.22
CA GLN A 117 -2.50 21.65 12.92
C GLN A 117 -3.28 22.55 11.96
N GLY A 118 -2.70 22.95 10.84
CA GLY A 118 -3.33 23.81 9.86
C GLY A 118 -2.37 24.38 8.84
N PHE A 119 -2.94 25.15 7.93
CA PHE A 119 -2.23 25.77 6.80
C PHE A 119 -2.56 27.24 6.73
N GLU A 120 -1.57 28.04 6.36
CA GLU A 120 -1.71 29.47 6.12
C GLU A 120 -0.99 29.84 4.83
N ARG A 121 -1.65 30.58 3.95
CA ARG A 121 -0.98 31.09 2.76
C ARG A 121 -0.21 32.36 3.10
N LYS A 122 1.09 32.37 2.75
CA LYS A 122 1.97 33.53 2.89
C LYS A 122 2.62 33.79 1.53
N ASP A 123 2.19 34.84 0.88
CA ASP A 123 2.60 35.19 -0.49
C ASP A 123 2.37 34.03 -1.49
N GLN A 124 3.43 33.49 -2.07
CA GLN A 124 3.38 32.37 -3.00
C GLN A 124 3.60 31.00 -2.32
N ALA A 125 3.83 30.97 -1.02
CA ALA A 125 4.07 29.74 -0.26
C ALA A 125 2.91 29.40 0.67
N VAL A 126 2.80 28.12 1.03
CA VAL A 126 1.94 27.62 2.10
C VAL A 126 2.81 27.29 3.32
N SER A 127 2.47 27.89 4.44
CA SER A 127 3.05 27.58 5.75
C SER A 127 2.20 26.51 6.40
N THR A 128 2.80 25.34 6.68
CA THR A 128 2.17 24.21 7.38
C THR A 128 2.62 24.22 8.84
N ALA A 129 1.69 24.40 9.77
CA ALA A 129 1.93 24.30 11.20
C ALA A 129 1.76 22.85 11.67
N TYR A 130 2.68 22.34 12.48
CA TYR A 130 2.63 20.98 13.03
C TYR A 130 3.24 20.90 14.43
N LEU A 131 2.75 19.92 15.20
CA LEU A 131 3.23 19.61 16.55
C LEU A 131 4.09 18.33 16.47
N VAL A 132 5.32 18.41 16.99
CA VAL A 132 6.22 17.25 17.13
C VAL A 132 6.97 17.34 18.46
N ASN A 133 6.98 16.25 19.23
CA ASN A 133 7.58 16.21 20.58
C ASN A 133 7.09 17.35 21.50
N GLY A 134 5.81 17.70 21.42
CA GLY A 134 5.21 18.75 22.22
C GLY A 134 5.58 20.19 21.81
N GLN A 135 6.33 20.36 20.71
CA GLN A 135 6.74 21.67 20.19
C GLN A 135 6.01 21.99 18.90
N GLU A 136 5.50 23.21 18.81
CA GLU A 136 4.98 23.74 17.55
C GLU A 136 6.11 24.13 16.62
N LYS A 137 5.99 23.71 15.36
CA LYS A 137 6.92 24.02 14.27
C LYS A 137 6.15 24.37 13.01
N THR A 138 6.83 25.03 12.09
CA THR A 138 6.30 25.34 10.77
C THR A 138 7.27 24.92 9.69
N VAL A 139 6.74 24.57 8.53
CA VAL A 139 7.48 24.35 7.28
C VAL A 139 6.78 25.13 6.17
N GLN A 140 7.56 25.71 5.27
CA GLN A 140 7.04 26.43 4.11
C GLN A 140 7.37 25.66 2.82
N SER A 141 6.41 25.60 1.92
CA SER A 141 6.59 25.05 0.58
C SER A 141 5.66 25.75 -0.42
N GLU A 142 5.95 25.66 -1.69
CA GLU A 142 5.05 26.19 -2.72
C GLU A 142 3.72 25.41 -2.73
N LEU A 143 3.80 24.08 -2.64
CA LEU A 143 2.64 23.21 -2.59
C LEU A 143 2.62 22.32 -1.34
N VAL A 144 1.42 21.98 -0.91
CA VAL A 144 1.16 20.95 0.09
C VAL A 144 0.31 19.85 -0.53
N LEU A 145 0.76 18.59 -0.39
CA LEU A 145 -0.03 17.41 -0.71
C LEU A 145 -0.66 16.82 0.56
N ILE A 146 -1.98 16.71 0.60
CA ILE A 146 -2.68 15.93 1.63
C ILE A 146 -2.85 14.49 1.14
N ALA A 147 -2.13 13.55 1.76
CA ALA A 147 -2.11 12.12 1.43
C ALA A 147 -2.47 11.25 2.66
N THR A 148 -3.47 11.67 3.43
CA THR A 148 -3.86 11.07 4.73
C THR A 148 -4.86 9.92 4.61
N GLY A 149 -5.04 9.37 3.42
CA GLY A 149 -5.88 8.21 3.15
C GLY A 149 -7.01 8.48 2.15
N ARG A 150 -7.91 7.51 2.03
CA ARG A 150 -9.03 7.52 1.10
C ARG A 150 -10.34 7.23 1.81
N LYS A 151 -11.47 7.68 1.24
CA LYS A 151 -12.82 7.42 1.73
C LYS A 151 -13.66 6.75 0.64
N PRO A 152 -14.50 5.77 0.97
CA PRO A 152 -15.33 5.08 -0.02
C PRO A 152 -16.39 6.01 -0.60
N ASN A 153 -16.76 5.78 -1.86
CA ASN A 153 -17.81 6.49 -2.56
C ASN A 153 -19.16 5.79 -2.34
N THR A 154 -19.67 5.84 -1.13
CA THR A 154 -20.91 5.19 -0.69
C THR A 154 -22.02 6.18 -0.32
N ARG A 155 -21.75 7.48 -0.32
CA ARG A 155 -22.74 8.51 -0.01
C ARG A 155 -23.51 8.93 -1.25
N ASP A 156 -24.79 9.27 -1.07
CA ASP A 156 -25.66 9.87 -2.08
C ASP A 156 -25.88 9.01 -3.34
N ILE A 157 -25.71 7.68 -3.23
CA ILE A 157 -25.94 6.73 -4.33
C ILE A 157 -27.16 5.82 -4.07
N GLY A 158 -27.98 6.13 -3.05
CA GLY A 158 -29.24 5.45 -2.77
C GLY A 158 -29.10 4.08 -2.09
N LEU A 159 -28.02 3.81 -1.38
CA LEU A 159 -27.79 2.54 -0.67
C LEU A 159 -28.86 2.28 0.40
N GLU A 160 -29.26 3.31 1.11
CA GLU A 160 -30.29 3.27 2.15
C GLU A 160 -31.65 2.83 1.56
N THR A 161 -32.01 3.37 0.39
CA THR A 161 -33.23 3.01 -0.34
C THR A 161 -33.22 1.55 -0.79
N ALA A 162 -32.04 1.02 -1.17
CA ALA A 162 -31.85 -0.37 -1.54
C ALA A 162 -31.70 -1.31 -0.33
N GLY A 163 -31.60 -0.78 0.89
CA GLY A 163 -31.41 -1.54 2.12
C GLY A 163 -29.98 -2.08 2.31
N VAL A 164 -28.99 -1.57 1.55
CA VAL A 164 -27.60 -1.96 1.66
C VAL A 164 -26.98 -1.34 2.91
N ARG A 165 -26.38 -2.18 3.76
CA ARG A 165 -25.72 -1.72 4.98
C ARG A 165 -24.37 -1.10 4.66
N VAL A 166 -24.09 -0.03 5.39
CA VAL A 166 -22.80 0.66 5.39
C VAL A 166 -22.29 0.66 6.83
N ASP A 167 -21.02 0.35 7.06
CA ASP A 167 -20.43 0.37 8.38
C ASP A 167 -20.14 1.80 8.88
N ALA A 168 -19.65 1.93 10.13
CA ALA A 168 -19.35 3.23 10.73
C ALA A 168 -18.21 3.99 10.02
N ALA A 169 -17.34 3.30 9.28
CA ALA A 169 -16.26 3.90 8.50
C ALA A 169 -16.70 4.29 7.07
N GLY A 170 -17.92 3.88 6.67
CA GLY A 170 -18.51 4.20 5.38
C GLY A 170 -18.35 3.08 4.34
N TYR A 171 -17.86 1.90 4.69
CA TYR A 171 -17.67 0.78 3.78
C TYR A 171 -18.90 -0.14 3.73
N ILE A 172 -19.02 -0.91 2.64
CA ILE A 172 -20.06 -1.92 2.46
C ILE A 172 -19.51 -3.28 2.86
N PRO A 173 -19.94 -3.89 3.99
CA PRO A 173 -19.52 -5.23 4.36
C PRO A 173 -19.99 -6.27 3.34
N THR A 174 -19.08 -7.19 2.99
CA THR A 174 -19.35 -8.30 2.07
C THR A 174 -18.90 -9.63 2.66
N ASP A 175 -19.55 -10.72 2.21
CA ASP A 175 -19.07 -12.07 2.44
C ASP A 175 -17.88 -12.42 1.51
N GLU A 176 -17.40 -13.67 1.56
CA GLU A 176 -16.30 -14.15 0.71
C GLU A 176 -16.67 -14.21 -0.78
N GLN A 177 -17.95 -14.19 -1.12
CA GLN A 177 -18.47 -14.17 -2.49
C GLN A 177 -18.81 -12.76 -2.96
N MET A 178 -18.39 -11.74 -2.24
CA MET A 178 -18.68 -10.32 -2.49
C MET A 178 -20.15 -9.93 -2.40
N ARG A 179 -21.00 -10.77 -1.76
CA ARG A 179 -22.41 -10.46 -1.54
C ARG A 179 -22.57 -9.45 -0.41
N THR A 180 -23.45 -8.50 -0.59
CA THR A 180 -23.89 -7.62 0.49
C THR A 180 -25.00 -8.30 1.32
N ASN A 181 -25.54 -7.60 2.30
CA ASN A 181 -26.72 -8.04 3.05
C ASN A 181 -28.02 -8.09 2.22
N VAL A 182 -28.03 -7.54 1.01
CA VAL A 182 -29.19 -7.52 0.11
C VAL A 182 -28.98 -8.54 -1.01
N LYS A 183 -29.92 -9.48 -1.14
CA LYS A 183 -29.85 -10.50 -2.19
C LYS A 183 -29.82 -9.83 -3.58
N GLY A 184 -28.89 -10.26 -4.42
CA GLY A 184 -28.71 -9.73 -5.76
C GLY A 184 -27.81 -8.48 -5.82
N ILE A 185 -27.38 -7.91 -4.69
CA ILE A 185 -26.43 -6.80 -4.66
C ILE A 185 -25.06 -7.27 -4.14
N TYR A 186 -24.04 -6.99 -4.93
CA TYR A 186 -22.63 -7.28 -4.66
C TYR A 186 -21.86 -5.97 -4.51
N ALA A 187 -20.73 -5.98 -3.79
CA ALA A 187 -19.85 -4.82 -3.71
C ALA A 187 -18.39 -5.28 -3.85
N ILE A 188 -17.61 -4.53 -4.65
CA ILE A 188 -16.20 -4.84 -4.96
C ILE A 188 -15.33 -3.57 -4.92
N GLY A 189 -14.04 -3.78 -4.79
CA GLY A 189 -13.04 -2.71 -4.77
C GLY A 189 -13.04 -1.92 -3.47
N ASP A 190 -12.59 -0.68 -3.56
CA ASP A 190 -12.32 0.19 -2.42
C ASP A 190 -13.52 0.38 -1.48
N ILE A 191 -14.74 0.30 -2.01
CA ILE A 191 -15.97 0.46 -1.20
C ILE A 191 -16.18 -0.66 -0.19
N THR A 192 -15.48 -1.80 -0.31
CA THR A 192 -15.60 -2.93 0.63
C THR A 192 -14.76 -2.76 1.89
N GLY A 193 -13.79 -1.83 1.87
CA GLY A 193 -12.87 -1.59 3.00
C GLY A 193 -11.90 -2.72 3.30
N LYS A 194 -11.79 -3.75 2.44
CA LYS A 194 -10.87 -4.88 2.64
C LYS A 194 -9.43 -4.48 2.33
N GLN A 195 -9.12 -4.22 1.08
CA GLN A 195 -7.84 -3.72 0.62
C GLN A 195 -8.09 -2.81 -0.59
N GLN A 196 -7.58 -1.58 -0.53
CA GLN A 196 -7.79 -0.56 -1.58
C GLN A 196 -6.70 -0.68 -2.65
N LEU A 197 -6.73 -1.81 -3.39
CA LEU A 197 -5.75 -2.17 -4.42
C LEU A 197 -6.48 -2.60 -5.69
N ALA A 198 -6.01 -2.14 -6.84
CA ALA A 198 -6.65 -2.40 -8.13
C ALA A 198 -6.74 -3.91 -8.46
N HIS A 199 -5.67 -4.66 -8.21
CA HIS A 199 -5.64 -6.11 -8.44
C HIS A 199 -6.58 -6.87 -7.48
N VAL A 200 -6.80 -6.37 -6.25
CA VAL A 200 -7.81 -6.91 -5.33
C VAL A 200 -9.21 -6.64 -5.85
N ALA A 201 -9.48 -5.43 -6.33
CA ALA A 201 -10.77 -5.10 -6.94
C ALA A 201 -11.07 -5.98 -8.16
N THR A 202 -10.06 -6.26 -9.00
CA THR A 202 -10.17 -7.19 -10.13
C THR A 202 -10.51 -8.61 -9.67
N ALA A 203 -9.78 -9.14 -8.68
CA ALA A 203 -10.04 -10.47 -8.13
C ALA A 203 -11.43 -10.57 -7.49
N GLN A 204 -11.86 -9.55 -6.75
CA GLN A 204 -13.21 -9.45 -6.20
C GLN A 204 -14.28 -9.42 -7.31
N GLY A 205 -14.01 -8.72 -8.42
CA GLY A 205 -14.90 -8.68 -9.58
C GLY A 205 -15.09 -10.05 -10.24
N LEU A 206 -14.00 -10.79 -10.43
CA LEU A 206 -14.04 -12.17 -10.94
C LEU A 206 -14.81 -13.10 -9.97
N THR A 207 -14.53 -13.00 -8.67
CA THR A 207 -15.24 -13.76 -7.64
C THR A 207 -16.75 -13.47 -7.64
N ALA A 208 -17.14 -12.20 -7.73
CA ALA A 208 -18.56 -11.82 -7.82
C ALA A 208 -19.21 -12.36 -9.11
N ALA A 209 -18.52 -12.31 -10.25
CA ALA A 209 -19.03 -12.82 -11.52
C ALA A 209 -19.21 -14.35 -11.50
N ASP A 210 -18.26 -15.09 -10.95
CA ASP A 210 -18.37 -16.55 -10.78
C ASP A 210 -19.50 -16.93 -9.80
N ALA A 211 -19.64 -16.19 -8.68
CA ALA A 211 -20.75 -16.38 -7.75
C ALA A 211 -22.11 -16.11 -8.42
N LEU A 212 -22.20 -15.08 -9.26
CA LEU A 212 -23.40 -14.79 -10.06
C LEU A 212 -23.71 -15.90 -11.08
N ALA A 213 -22.70 -16.51 -11.65
CA ALA A 213 -22.83 -17.65 -12.58
C ALA A 213 -23.11 -18.98 -11.86
N GLY A 214 -23.26 -18.98 -10.51
CA GLY A 214 -23.50 -20.20 -9.73
C GLY A 214 -22.29 -21.12 -9.59
N LYS A 215 -21.08 -20.62 -9.90
CA LYS A 215 -19.83 -21.36 -9.72
C LYS A 215 -19.32 -21.24 -8.29
N PRO A 216 -18.53 -22.21 -7.78
CA PRO A 216 -17.80 -22.06 -6.54
C PRO A 216 -16.85 -20.87 -6.63
N ALA A 217 -17.00 -19.93 -5.72
CA ALA A 217 -16.18 -18.72 -5.67
C ALA A 217 -15.99 -18.26 -4.22
N ALA A 218 -14.77 -17.92 -3.85
CA ALA A 218 -14.46 -17.31 -2.56
C ALA A 218 -13.20 -16.46 -2.69
N MET A 219 -13.27 -15.22 -2.23
CA MET A 219 -12.11 -14.35 -2.17
C MET A 219 -11.19 -14.74 -1.00
N ARG A 220 -9.92 -14.92 -1.28
CA ARG A 220 -8.88 -15.17 -0.29
C ARG A 220 -7.99 -13.93 -0.17
N TYR A 221 -7.68 -13.54 1.06
CA TYR A 221 -6.88 -12.34 1.37
C TYR A 221 -5.54 -12.66 2.06
N ASP A 222 -5.23 -13.92 2.25
CA ASP A 222 -4.04 -14.43 2.95
C ASP A 222 -2.74 -14.24 2.16
N ALA A 223 -2.81 -14.21 0.83
CA ALA A 223 -1.67 -14.07 -0.07
C ALA A 223 -1.88 -12.95 -1.11
N VAL A 224 -2.21 -11.76 -0.63
CA VAL A 224 -2.35 -10.57 -1.49
C VAL A 224 -1.08 -9.73 -1.44
N PRO A 225 -0.36 -9.55 -2.55
CA PRO A 225 0.82 -8.71 -2.59
C PRO A 225 0.44 -7.23 -2.51
N VAL A 226 1.28 -6.45 -1.83
CA VAL A 226 1.20 -4.99 -1.77
C VAL A 226 2.50 -4.42 -2.30
N CYS A 227 2.42 -3.48 -3.24
CA CYS A 227 3.57 -2.83 -3.86
C CYS A 227 3.58 -1.34 -3.54
N VAL A 228 4.78 -0.77 -3.35
CA VAL A 228 5.02 0.67 -3.20
C VAL A 228 6.10 1.06 -4.20
N TYR A 229 5.76 1.95 -5.11
CA TYR A 229 6.61 2.36 -6.22
C TYR A 229 7.55 3.51 -5.82
N THR A 230 8.31 3.25 -4.78
CA THR A 230 9.41 4.13 -4.31
C THR A 230 10.74 3.75 -4.97
N SER A 231 11.85 4.39 -4.57
CA SER A 231 13.21 4.02 -4.98
C SER A 231 14.11 3.91 -3.74
N PRO A 232 14.46 2.68 -3.29
CA PRO A 232 14.06 1.38 -3.84
C PRO A 232 12.56 1.13 -3.77
N GLU A 233 12.04 0.24 -4.64
CA GLU A 233 10.67 -0.27 -4.55
C GLU A 233 10.48 -1.08 -3.27
N ILE A 234 9.24 -1.18 -2.80
CA ILE A 234 8.86 -2.15 -1.76
C ILE A 234 7.80 -3.10 -2.33
N ALA A 235 7.91 -4.37 -2.00
CA ALA A 235 6.87 -5.36 -2.19
C ALA A 235 6.72 -6.21 -0.93
N ALA A 236 5.49 -6.45 -0.52
CA ALA A 236 5.19 -7.23 0.68
C ALA A 236 3.99 -8.15 0.45
N ILE A 237 4.00 -9.30 1.09
CA ILE A 237 2.89 -10.26 1.10
C ILE A 237 2.88 -11.00 2.44
N GLY A 238 1.69 -11.34 2.94
CA GLY A 238 1.53 -12.09 4.17
C GLY A 238 1.82 -11.26 5.44
N LEU A 239 2.35 -11.90 6.47
CA LEU A 239 2.54 -11.35 7.80
C LEU A 239 3.95 -10.75 7.98
N THR A 240 4.04 -9.67 8.73
CA THR A 240 5.32 -9.21 9.31
C THR A 240 5.68 -10.05 10.53
N GLU A 241 6.94 -10.00 10.98
CA GLU A 241 7.37 -10.66 12.24
C GLU A 241 6.51 -10.23 13.43
N GLU A 242 6.20 -8.95 13.53
CA GLU A 242 5.37 -8.40 14.61
C GLU A 242 3.95 -8.97 14.56
N GLN A 243 3.36 -9.05 13.37
CA GLN A 243 2.02 -9.62 13.17
C GLN A 243 1.99 -11.12 13.46
N ALA A 244 2.99 -11.88 13.04
CA ALA A 244 3.12 -13.31 13.33
C ALA A 244 3.25 -13.53 14.85
N ARG A 245 4.12 -12.77 15.51
CA ARG A 245 4.26 -12.78 16.97
C ARG A 245 2.96 -12.42 17.70
N GLY A 246 2.27 -11.36 17.23
CA GLY A 246 0.98 -10.93 17.80
C GLY A 246 -0.12 -11.98 17.68
N ARG A 247 -0.02 -12.89 16.71
CA ARG A 247 -0.91 -14.05 16.53
C ARG A 247 -0.44 -15.31 17.30
N GLY A 248 0.65 -15.24 18.06
CA GLY A 248 1.22 -16.37 18.77
C GLY A 248 1.91 -17.41 17.88
N MET A 249 2.18 -17.08 16.61
CA MET A 249 2.86 -17.96 15.67
C MET A 249 4.36 -17.97 15.94
N LYS A 250 4.99 -19.15 15.81
CA LYS A 250 6.44 -19.30 15.89
C LYS A 250 7.00 -19.20 14.48
N ALA A 251 7.63 -18.09 14.17
CA ALA A 251 8.20 -17.83 12.85
C ALA A 251 9.73 -17.86 12.88
N ARG A 252 10.34 -18.39 11.81
CA ARG A 252 11.73 -18.17 11.43
C ARG A 252 11.79 -17.02 10.44
N THR A 253 12.91 -16.32 10.45
CA THR A 253 13.13 -15.19 9.55
C THR A 253 14.49 -15.32 8.88
N GLY A 254 14.49 -15.35 7.55
CA GLY A 254 15.69 -15.26 6.73
C GLY A 254 15.78 -13.87 6.09
N VAL A 255 16.97 -13.28 6.12
CA VAL A 255 17.20 -11.91 5.64
C VAL A 255 18.44 -11.86 4.76
N PHE A 256 18.30 -11.25 3.59
CA PHE A 256 19.43 -11.05 2.67
C PHE A 256 19.51 -9.58 2.23
N PRO A 257 20.69 -8.92 2.36
CA PRO A 257 20.87 -7.54 1.94
C PRO A 257 21.03 -7.45 0.42
N VAL A 258 20.33 -6.55 -0.23
CA VAL A 258 20.44 -6.31 -1.69
C VAL A 258 21.86 -5.91 -2.10
N SER A 259 22.63 -5.30 -1.20
CA SER A 259 24.04 -4.94 -1.42
C SER A 259 24.97 -6.14 -1.66
N ALA A 260 24.55 -7.35 -1.31
CA ALA A 260 25.29 -8.58 -1.58
C ALA A 260 24.85 -9.26 -2.90
N ASN A 261 23.84 -8.75 -3.59
CA ASN A 261 23.37 -9.28 -4.86
C ASN A 261 24.15 -8.70 -6.04
N GLY A 262 24.83 -9.54 -6.81
CA GLY A 262 25.67 -9.12 -7.93
C GLY A 262 24.94 -8.33 -9.00
N ARG A 263 23.70 -8.73 -9.35
CA ARG A 263 22.91 -8.01 -10.37
C ARG A 263 22.51 -6.62 -9.91
N SER A 264 22.10 -6.47 -8.66
CA SER A 264 21.76 -5.17 -8.07
C SER A 264 22.97 -4.24 -8.01
N MET A 265 24.16 -4.78 -7.72
CA MET A 265 25.41 -4.03 -7.74
C MET A 265 25.76 -3.52 -9.15
N ILE A 266 25.59 -4.35 -10.18
CA ILE A 266 25.80 -3.95 -11.58
C ILE A 266 24.88 -2.79 -11.98
N HIS A 267 23.65 -2.77 -11.48
CA HIS A 267 22.69 -1.68 -11.72
C HIS A 267 22.92 -0.43 -10.86
N GLY A 268 23.87 -0.44 -9.93
CA GLY A 268 24.08 0.65 -8.98
C GLY A 268 22.95 0.80 -7.95
N GLN A 269 22.11 -0.21 -7.77
CA GLN A 269 20.92 -0.22 -6.92
C GLN A 269 21.12 -1.20 -5.75
N SER A 270 22.01 -0.85 -4.85
CA SER A 270 22.41 -1.71 -3.72
C SER A 270 21.63 -1.50 -2.42
N LEU A 271 20.68 -0.53 -2.40
CA LEU A 271 19.83 -0.32 -1.23
C LEU A 271 18.67 -1.30 -1.22
N GLY A 272 18.48 -1.95 -0.08
CA GLY A 272 17.33 -2.81 0.12
C GLY A 272 17.65 -4.08 0.90
N THR A 273 16.61 -4.90 1.06
CA THR A 273 16.66 -6.17 1.78
C THR A 273 15.57 -7.09 1.25
N ALA A 274 15.82 -8.40 1.28
CA ALA A 274 14.80 -9.42 1.16
C ALA A 274 14.63 -10.11 2.50
N LYS A 275 13.40 -10.23 2.98
CA LYS A 275 13.04 -10.91 4.21
C LYS A 275 11.96 -11.93 3.91
N ILE A 276 12.17 -13.18 4.31
CA ILE A 276 11.22 -14.29 4.22
C ILE A 276 10.88 -14.75 5.62
N LEU A 277 9.60 -15.00 5.87
CA LEU A 277 9.10 -15.58 7.12
C LEU A 277 8.47 -16.94 6.84
N SER A 278 8.83 -17.95 7.63
CA SER A 278 8.17 -19.26 7.61
C SER A 278 7.77 -19.71 9.02
N GLU A 279 6.75 -20.55 9.12
CA GLU A 279 6.36 -21.19 10.37
C GLU A 279 7.39 -22.26 10.74
N THR A 280 7.83 -22.25 12.00
CA THR A 280 8.98 -23.05 12.46
C THR A 280 8.78 -24.57 12.35
N ALA A 281 7.55 -25.05 12.55
CA ALA A 281 7.28 -26.49 12.58
C ALA A 281 6.93 -27.08 11.22
N THR A 282 6.27 -26.30 10.37
CA THR A 282 5.72 -26.76 9.08
C THR A 282 6.51 -26.26 7.86
N GLY A 283 7.31 -25.20 8.03
CA GLY A 283 7.95 -24.52 6.93
C GLY A 283 7.00 -23.65 6.08
N GLU A 284 5.72 -23.55 6.43
CA GLU A 284 4.74 -22.74 5.69
C GLU A 284 5.20 -21.30 5.55
N LEU A 285 5.14 -20.75 4.36
CA LEU A 285 5.49 -19.36 4.08
C LEU A 285 4.44 -18.43 4.70
N LEU A 286 4.82 -17.68 5.72
CA LEU A 286 3.96 -16.74 6.43
C LEU A 286 3.96 -15.34 5.82
N GLY A 287 5.07 -14.96 5.19
CA GLY A 287 5.20 -13.65 4.58
C GLY A 287 6.55 -13.42 3.91
N ALA A 288 6.58 -12.39 3.06
CA ALA A 288 7.79 -11.87 2.46
C ALA A 288 7.74 -10.35 2.37
N HIS A 289 8.86 -9.71 2.66
CA HIS A 289 9.02 -8.26 2.66
C HIS A 289 10.30 -7.90 1.93
N LEU A 290 10.16 -7.30 0.77
CA LEU A 290 11.24 -7.00 -0.14
C LEU A 290 11.37 -5.48 -0.30
N ALA A 291 12.59 -4.96 -0.28
CA ALA A 291 12.92 -3.63 -0.76
C ALA A 291 14.11 -3.74 -1.71
N GLY A 292 14.01 -3.18 -2.91
CA GLY A 292 15.09 -3.29 -3.90
C GLY A 292 14.63 -3.03 -5.31
N PRO A 293 15.52 -3.21 -6.31
CA PRO A 293 15.16 -3.02 -7.72
C PRO A 293 14.22 -4.14 -8.20
N GLY A 294 13.10 -3.76 -8.82
CA GLY A 294 12.17 -4.69 -9.46
C GLY A 294 11.46 -5.66 -8.52
N VAL A 295 11.47 -5.42 -7.21
CA VAL A 295 10.83 -6.34 -6.24
C VAL A 295 9.31 -6.39 -6.42
N THR A 296 8.71 -5.37 -7.00
CA THR A 296 7.28 -5.33 -7.32
C THR A 296 6.89 -6.36 -8.39
N GLU A 297 7.82 -6.74 -9.26
CA GLU A 297 7.65 -7.84 -10.21
C GLU A 297 7.95 -9.20 -9.55
N LEU A 298 8.95 -9.25 -8.69
CA LEU A 298 9.40 -10.50 -8.06
C LEU A 298 8.39 -11.07 -7.07
N ILE A 299 7.61 -10.24 -6.40
CA ILE A 299 6.64 -10.66 -5.38
C ILE A 299 5.56 -11.60 -5.92
N ALA A 300 5.28 -11.54 -7.23
CA ALA A 300 4.32 -12.42 -7.89
C ALA A 300 4.71 -13.90 -7.75
N GLY A 301 6.01 -14.22 -7.81
CA GLY A 301 6.52 -15.59 -7.59
C GLY A 301 6.21 -16.09 -6.18
N ILE A 302 6.42 -15.25 -5.17
CA ILE A 302 6.10 -15.59 -3.77
C ILE A 302 4.59 -15.70 -3.56
N SER A 303 3.80 -14.83 -4.19
CA SER A 303 2.33 -14.93 -4.16
C SER A 303 1.85 -16.27 -4.71
N LEU A 304 2.45 -16.74 -5.81
CA LEU A 304 2.15 -18.05 -6.36
C LEU A 304 2.58 -19.20 -5.46
N ALA A 305 3.78 -19.11 -4.86
CA ALA A 305 4.28 -20.10 -3.91
C ALA A 305 3.36 -20.23 -2.68
N MET A 306 3.01 -19.10 -2.04
CA MET A 306 2.06 -19.09 -0.92
C MET A 306 0.68 -19.61 -1.32
N ARG A 307 0.19 -19.28 -2.52
CA ARG A 307 -1.09 -19.78 -3.02
C ARG A 307 -1.08 -21.28 -3.29
N ALA A 308 0.07 -21.82 -3.68
CA ALA A 308 0.30 -23.25 -3.89
C ALA A 308 0.64 -24.01 -2.59
N GLU A 309 0.64 -23.32 -1.45
CA GLU A 309 0.97 -23.86 -0.12
C GLU A 309 2.40 -24.45 -0.08
N ALA A 310 3.33 -23.85 -0.87
CA ALA A 310 4.73 -24.20 -0.84
C ALA A 310 5.36 -23.78 0.50
N THR A 311 6.37 -24.54 0.91
CA THR A 311 7.14 -24.29 2.11
C THR A 311 8.44 -23.50 1.80
N ASP A 312 9.18 -23.16 2.81
CA ASP A 312 10.51 -22.57 2.68
C ASP A 312 11.52 -23.54 2.04
N GLU A 313 11.33 -24.88 2.17
CA GLU A 313 12.18 -25.89 1.54
C GLU A 313 12.02 -25.86 0.00
N GLU A 314 10.78 -25.81 -0.53
CA GLU A 314 10.58 -25.66 -1.97
C GLU A 314 11.17 -24.34 -2.48
N LEU A 315 11.05 -23.26 -1.72
CA LEU A 315 11.61 -21.97 -2.12
C LEU A 315 13.15 -22.01 -2.12
N ALA A 316 13.78 -22.64 -1.12
CA ALA A 316 15.23 -22.77 -0.99
C ALA A 316 15.83 -23.77 -2.01
N SER A 317 15.08 -24.80 -2.42
CA SER A 317 15.54 -25.80 -3.41
C SER A 317 15.29 -25.39 -4.86
N ALA A 318 14.53 -24.33 -5.10
CA ALA A 318 14.25 -23.85 -6.46
C ALA A 318 15.52 -23.29 -7.13
N ILE A 319 15.63 -23.47 -8.46
CA ILE A 319 16.78 -22.94 -9.23
C ILE A 319 16.43 -21.54 -9.73
N PHE A 320 17.17 -20.54 -9.26
CA PHE A 320 17.05 -19.16 -9.71
C PHE A 320 18.09 -18.84 -10.78
N PRO A 321 17.78 -17.98 -11.76
CA PRO A 321 18.73 -17.62 -12.81
C PRO A 321 19.87 -16.73 -12.24
N HIS A 322 21.10 -16.96 -12.71
CA HIS A 322 22.29 -16.16 -12.37
C HIS A 322 22.86 -15.43 -13.59
N PRO A 323 23.21 -14.11 -13.53
CA PRO A 323 22.95 -13.20 -12.41
C PRO A 323 21.57 -12.56 -12.51
N SER A 324 20.81 -12.56 -11.43
CA SER A 324 19.48 -11.93 -11.37
C SER A 324 19.22 -11.26 -10.03
N VAL A 325 18.26 -10.33 -10.00
CA VAL A 325 17.79 -9.76 -8.73
C VAL A 325 17.02 -10.79 -7.92
N SER A 326 16.31 -11.72 -8.58
CA SER A 326 15.51 -12.74 -7.89
C SER A 326 16.31 -13.65 -6.95
N GLU A 327 17.64 -13.73 -7.11
CA GLU A 327 18.51 -14.46 -6.17
C GLU A 327 18.43 -13.93 -4.73
N ILE A 328 17.98 -12.68 -4.50
CA ILE A 328 17.77 -12.17 -3.14
C ILE A 328 16.71 -12.98 -2.37
N ILE A 329 15.74 -13.55 -3.10
CA ILE A 329 14.69 -14.40 -2.52
C ILE A 329 15.27 -15.76 -2.12
N LEU A 330 16.05 -16.37 -3.00
CA LEU A 330 16.75 -17.63 -2.74
C LEU A 330 17.68 -17.52 -1.54
N GLU A 331 18.51 -16.49 -1.51
CA GLU A 331 19.45 -16.26 -0.42
C GLU A 331 18.76 -15.97 0.91
N ALA A 332 17.62 -15.26 0.89
CA ALA A 332 16.83 -15.05 2.08
C ALA A 332 16.14 -16.36 2.54
N ALA A 333 15.74 -17.23 1.62
CA ALA A 333 15.23 -18.56 1.96
C ALA A 333 16.33 -19.45 2.57
N HIS A 334 17.53 -19.47 1.99
CA HIS A 334 18.67 -20.17 2.58
C HIS A 334 19.06 -19.64 3.97
N ASP A 335 18.89 -18.33 4.20
CA ASP A 335 19.21 -17.70 5.49
C ASP A 335 18.29 -18.16 6.64
N LEU A 336 17.09 -18.70 6.33
CA LEU A 336 16.21 -19.32 7.34
C LEU A 336 16.92 -20.46 8.10
N GLU A 337 17.84 -21.16 7.44
CA GLU A 337 18.67 -22.23 8.00
C GLU A 337 20.13 -21.80 8.24
N GLY A 338 20.47 -20.52 8.06
CA GLY A 338 21.85 -20.03 8.16
C GLY A 338 22.77 -20.50 7.03
N LEU A 339 22.20 -20.87 5.87
CA LEU A 339 22.91 -21.44 4.72
C LEU A 339 23.09 -20.45 3.56
N SER A 340 22.77 -19.18 3.74
CA SER A 340 23.01 -18.14 2.72
C SER A 340 24.49 -18.08 2.34
N VAL A 341 24.78 -18.21 1.05
CA VAL A 341 26.18 -18.34 0.56
C VAL A 341 26.85 -16.97 0.39
N HIS A 342 26.08 -15.96 0.01
CA HIS A 342 26.62 -14.63 -0.32
C HIS A 342 26.39 -13.58 0.77
N LYS A 343 25.76 -13.94 1.88
CA LYS A 343 25.57 -13.06 3.03
C LYS A 343 26.88 -12.98 3.81
N LEU A 344 27.44 -11.78 3.91
CA LEU A 344 28.54 -11.51 4.83
C LEU A 344 27.96 -11.33 6.24
N TYR A 345 28.43 -12.14 7.20
CA TYR A 345 28.05 -12.11 8.60
C TYR A 345 28.89 -11.13 9.40
#